data_f34389d838e14160e4ad1af82eb42e14
#
_entry.id   f34389d838e14160e4ad1af82eb42e14
#
_cell.length_a   1.000
_cell.length_b   1.000
_cell.length_c   1.000
_cell.angle_alpha   90.00
_cell.angle_beta   90.00
_cell.angle_gamma   90.00
#
_symmetry.space_group_name_H-M   'P 1'
#
loop_
_entity.id
_entity.type
_entity.pdbx_description
1 polymer ?
#
loop_
_entity_poly.entity_id
_entity_poly.type
_entity_poly.pdbx_seq_one_letter_code
_entity_poly.pdbx_strand_id
1 'polypeptide(L)'
;LKGDISRISREAPVLVLIESEEKTVAGGAANVVNNVATLGGKAFAVGILGEDKGALNLKQILEENNVNTEGMFCDQNRKTITKTRVIAGGRATVSQQVVRIDRECNEVISEVYEKELMNYIQMVMPQMQGVVMSDYGSGTITPKIRDLILSLSKEYDIPSIIDSRFTISSS
;
A
#
# COMPACT_ATOMS: atom_id res chain seq x y z
N LEU A 1 -6.71 1.82 -15.09
CA LEU A 1 -7.27 1.46 -16.38
C LEU A 1 -7.54 2.72 -17.18
N LYS A 2 -7.12 2.75 -18.42
CA LYS A 2 -7.42 3.82 -19.37
C LYS A 2 -8.09 3.24 -20.59
N GLY A 3 -9.10 3.93 -21.12
CA GLY A 3 -9.82 3.45 -22.28
C GLY A 3 -10.47 4.58 -23.09
N ASP A 4 -10.76 4.28 -24.33
CA ASP A 4 -11.47 5.16 -25.25
C ASP A 4 -12.97 4.94 -25.14
N ILE A 5 -13.73 6.04 -25.10
CA ILE A 5 -15.20 5.98 -25.10
C ILE A 5 -15.65 5.49 -26.48
N SER A 6 -16.28 4.35 -26.53
CA SER A 6 -16.76 3.72 -27.75
C SER A 6 -18.22 4.06 -28.04
N ARG A 7 -19.09 3.86 -27.06
CA ARG A 7 -20.54 4.04 -27.20
C ARG A 7 -21.24 4.05 -25.83
N ILE A 8 -22.52 4.37 -25.83
CA ILE A 8 -23.41 4.07 -24.69
C ILE A 8 -23.89 2.61 -24.84
N SER A 9 -23.95 1.88 -23.71
CA SER A 9 -24.44 0.50 -23.69
C SER A 9 -25.92 0.47 -24.14
N ARG A 10 -26.31 -0.66 -24.77
CA ARG A 10 -27.74 -0.92 -25.10
C ARG A 10 -28.50 -1.53 -23.91
N GLU A 11 -27.77 -2.05 -22.91
CA GLU A 11 -28.36 -2.72 -21.74
C GLU A 11 -28.66 -1.75 -20.59
N ALA A 12 -27.89 -0.65 -20.49
CA ALA A 12 -28.03 0.36 -19.45
C ALA A 12 -27.42 1.68 -19.93
N PRO A 13 -27.82 2.85 -19.39
CA PRO A 13 -27.30 4.15 -19.79
C PRO A 13 -25.88 4.38 -19.23
N VAL A 14 -24.94 3.50 -19.56
CA VAL A 14 -23.55 3.55 -19.12
C VAL A 14 -22.60 3.62 -20.32
N LEU A 15 -21.47 4.26 -20.12
CA LEU A 15 -20.40 4.33 -21.14
C LEU A 15 -19.73 2.98 -21.32
N VAL A 16 -19.54 2.58 -22.55
CA VAL A 16 -18.68 1.43 -22.92
C VAL A 16 -17.31 1.96 -23.28
N LEU A 17 -16.31 1.52 -22.52
CA LEU A 17 -14.90 1.86 -22.75
C LEU A 17 -14.21 0.67 -23.40
N ILE A 18 -13.39 0.94 -24.39
CA ILE A 18 -12.43 -0.03 -24.92
C ILE A 18 -11.12 0.24 -24.19
N GLU A 19 -10.69 -0.73 -23.39
CA GLU A 19 -9.44 -0.61 -22.63
C GLU A 19 -8.25 -0.49 -23.60
N SER A 20 -7.42 0.52 -23.35
CA SER A 20 -6.20 0.78 -24.12
C SER A 20 -4.94 0.59 -23.28
N GLU A 21 -5.03 0.78 -21.96
CA GLU A 21 -3.89 0.69 -21.06
C GLU A 21 -4.33 0.27 -19.64
N GLU A 22 -3.60 -0.70 -19.06
CA GLU A 22 -3.62 -0.98 -17.62
C GLU A 22 -2.25 -0.65 -17.03
N LYS A 23 -2.22 0.19 -15.99
CA LYS A 23 -1.00 0.53 -15.26
C LYS A 23 -1.22 0.33 -13.77
N THR A 24 -0.35 -0.45 -13.15
CA THR A 24 -0.28 -0.61 -11.70
C THR A 24 0.88 0.20 -11.13
N VAL A 25 0.65 0.87 -10.02
CA VAL A 25 1.67 1.65 -9.30
C VAL A 25 1.56 1.42 -7.81
N ALA A 26 2.69 1.52 -7.11
CA ALA A 26 2.71 1.53 -5.66
C ALA A 26 1.91 2.72 -5.12
N GLY A 27 1.05 2.49 -4.13
CA GLY A 27 0.20 3.50 -3.51
C GLY A 27 0.27 3.47 -1.98
N GLY A 28 -0.22 4.50 -1.31
CA GLY A 28 -0.17 4.59 0.16
C GLY A 28 1.24 4.41 0.70
N ALA A 29 1.40 3.57 1.72
CA ALA A 29 2.69 3.26 2.33
C ALA A 29 3.73 2.75 1.32
N ALA A 30 3.32 1.94 0.35
CA ALA A 30 4.22 1.42 -0.67
C ALA A 30 4.79 2.52 -1.59
N ASN A 31 4.05 3.62 -1.80
CA ASN A 31 4.58 4.78 -2.53
C ASN A 31 5.68 5.49 -1.73
N VAL A 32 5.55 5.57 -0.41
CA VAL A 32 6.60 6.16 0.46
C VAL A 32 7.87 5.32 0.38
N VAL A 33 7.74 4.01 0.53
CA VAL A 33 8.88 3.07 0.42
C VAL A 33 9.57 3.19 -0.95
N ASN A 34 8.77 3.21 -2.02
CA ASN A 34 9.27 3.36 -3.38
C ASN A 34 10.03 4.68 -3.59
N ASN A 35 9.52 5.79 -3.03
CA ASN A 35 10.20 7.08 -3.11
C ASN A 35 11.54 7.07 -2.36
N VAL A 36 11.62 6.44 -1.19
CA VAL A 36 12.89 6.29 -0.46
C VAL A 36 13.90 5.51 -1.30
N ALA A 37 13.48 4.40 -1.91
CA ALA A 37 14.36 3.60 -2.75
C ALA A 37 14.84 4.36 -4.00
N THR A 38 13.95 5.07 -4.69
CA THR A 38 14.31 5.84 -5.89
C THR A 38 15.23 7.04 -5.58
N LEU A 39 15.23 7.53 -4.35
CA LEU A 39 16.19 8.53 -3.86
C LEU A 39 17.53 7.94 -3.42
N GLY A 40 17.73 6.64 -3.60
CA GLY A 40 18.97 5.94 -3.26
C GLY A 40 19.02 5.39 -1.84
N GLY A 41 17.93 5.44 -1.08
CA GLY A 41 17.83 4.83 0.24
C GLY A 41 17.64 3.32 0.16
N LYS A 42 18.24 2.57 1.11
CA LYS A 42 17.95 1.15 1.29
C LYS A 42 16.62 1.02 2.06
N ALA A 43 15.57 0.60 1.38
CA ALA A 43 14.22 0.57 1.91
C ALA A 43 13.75 -0.86 2.24
N PHE A 44 13.03 -1.00 3.34
CA PHE A 44 12.41 -2.25 3.81
C PHE A 44 10.91 -2.01 3.93
N ALA A 45 10.13 -2.76 3.18
CA ALA A 45 8.68 -2.71 3.26
C ALA A 45 8.15 -3.71 4.28
N VAL A 46 7.29 -3.25 5.17
CA VAL A 46 6.68 -4.08 6.21
C VAL A 46 5.16 -3.90 6.18
N GLY A 47 4.41 -4.99 6.12
CA GLY A 47 2.95 -4.93 6.08
C GLY A 47 2.28 -6.25 5.74
N ILE A 48 0.94 -6.19 5.62
CA ILE A 48 0.10 -7.35 5.27
C ILE A 48 -0.58 -7.09 3.93
N LEU A 49 -0.52 -8.09 3.07
CA LEU A 49 -1.18 -8.13 1.77
C LEU A 49 -2.23 -9.24 1.77
N GLY A 50 -3.07 -9.27 0.75
CA GLY A 50 -3.86 -10.45 0.43
C GLY A 50 -3.04 -11.49 -0.33
N GLU A 51 -3.57 -12.70 -0.46
CA GLU A 51 -3.02 -13.73 -1.35
C GLU A 51 -3.67 -13.60 -2.73
N ASP A 52 -3.30 -12.53 -3.47
CA ASP A 52 -3.92 -12.18 -4.74
C ASP A 52 -2.94 -11.54 -5.74
N LYS A 53 -3.42 -11.33 -6.98
CA LYS A 53 -2.63 -10.69 -8.05
C LYS A 53 -2.12 -9.30 -7.64
N GLY A 54 -2.88 -8.56 -6.81
CA GLY A 54 -2.48 -7.24 -6.32
C GLY A 54 -1.21 -7.30 -5.48
N ALA A 55 -1.10 -8.31 -4.61
CA ALA A 55 0.09 -8.56 -3.81
C ALA A 55 1.32 -8.89 -4.68
N LEU A 56 1.14 -9.79 -5.65
CA LEU A 56 2.22 -10.18 -6.57
C LEU A 56 2.74 -8.96 -7.36
N ASN A 57 1.83 -8.19 -7.94
CA ASN A 57 2.20 -6.99 -8.70
C ASN A 57 2.90 -5.96 -7.81
N LEU A 58 2.43 -5.75 -6.57
CA LEU A 58 3.04 -4.79 -5.67
C LEU A 58 4.45 -5.20 -5.24
N LYS A 59 4.65 -6.47 -4.86
CA LYS A 59 5.98 -6.99 -4.51
C LYS A 59 6.94 -6.84 -5.68
N GLN A 60 6.52 -7.22 -6.89
CA GLN A 60 7.33 -7.07 -8.09
C GLN A 60 7.76 -5.61 -8.32
N ILE A 61 6.82 -4.65 -8.26
CA ILE A 61 7.13 -3.22 -8.43
C ILE A 61 8.15 -2.72 -7.40
N LEU A 62 8.05 -3.17 -6.15
CA LEU A 62 8.97 -2.77 -5.09
C LEU A 62 10.35 -3.41 -5.27
N GLU A 63 10.41 -4.69 -5.62
CA GLU A 63 11.65 -5.43 -5.87
C GLU A 63 12.43 -4.90 -7.07
N GLU A 64 11.73 -4.51 -8.15
CA GLU A 64 12.32 -3.82 -9.31
C GLU A 64 13.02 -2.49 -8.93
N ASN A 65 12.58 -1.86 -7.82
CA ASN A 65 13.21 -0.66 -7.26
C ASN A 65 14.16 -0.97 -6.09
N ASN A 66 14.60 -2.22 -5.92
CA ASN A 66 15.52 -2.68 -4.88
C ASN A 66 15.00 -2.49 -3.45
N VAL A 67 13.69 -2.52 -3.25
CA VAL A 67 13.07 -2.55 -1.92
C VAL A 67 13.12 -3.98 -1.36
N ASN A 68 13.52 -4.14 -0.11
CA ASN A 68 13.38 -5.43 0.58
C ASN A 68 11.90 -5.65 0.94
N THR A 69 11.31 -6.75 0.47
CA THR A 69 9.90 -7.11 0.65
C THR A 69 9.69 -8.29 1.61
N GLU A 70 10.73 -8.77 2.28
CA GLU A 70 10.65 -9.93 3.21
C GLU A 70 9.69 -9.69 4.38
N GLY A 71 9.50 -8.44 4.80
CA GLY A 71 8.52 -8.04 5.82
C GLY A 71 7.08 -7.91 5.32
N MET A 72 6.81 -8.22 4.05
CA MET A 72 5.47 -8.18 3.47
C MET A 72 4.84 -9.57 3.47
N PHE A 73 4.04 -9.87 4.49
CA PHE A 73 3.36 -11.16 4.64
C PHE A 73 2.03 -11.17 3.88
N CYS A 74 1.57 -12.36 3.47
CA CYS A 74 0.31 -12.55 2.76
C CYS A 74 -0.69 -13.29 3.65
N ASP A 75 -1.90 -12.75 3.79
CA ASP A 75 -3.01 -13.35 4.51
C ASP A 75 -4.11 -13.73 3.50
N GLN A 76 -4.43 -15.02 3.41
CA GLN A 76 -5.46 -15.57 2.51
C GLN A 76 -6.87 -15.04 2.80
N ASN A 77 -7.12 -14.58 4.04
CA ASN A 77 -8.42 -14.05 4.46
C ASN A 77 -8.59 -12.55 4.16
N ARG A 78 -7.56 -11.91 3.61
CA ARG A 78 -7.58 -10.49 3.26
C ARG A 78 -7.51 -10.29 1.75
N LYS A 79 -7.88 -9.09 1.32
CA LYS A 79 -7.62 -8.60 -0.03
C LYS A 79 -6.55 -7.52 0.02
N THR A 80 -5.65 -7.53 -0.95
CA THR A 80 -4.72 -6.42 -1.12
C THR A 80 -5.49 -5.14 -1.40
N ILE A 81 -5.24 -4.11 -0.60
CA ILE A 81 -5.91 -2.80 -0.75
C ILE A 81 -5.53 -2.21 -2.09
N THR A 82 -6.52 -1.94 -2.92
CA THR A 82 -6.31 -1.37 -4.25
C THR A 82 -7.33 -0.26 -4.53
N LYS A 83 -6.88 0.78 -5.24
CA LYS A 83 -7.74 1.86 -5.72
C LYS A 83 -7.61 1.95 -7.24
N THR A 84 -8.56 1.33 -7.94
CA THR A 84 -8.59 1.30 -9.40
C THR A 84 -9.29 2.56 -9.92
N ARG A 85 -8.58 3.38 -10.67
CA ARG A 85 -9.14 4.54 -11.36
C ARG A 85 -9.38 4.19 -12.82
N VAL A 86 -10.61 4.36 -13.26
CA VAL A 86 -10.99 4.21 -14.67
C VAL A 86 -10.98 5.60 -15.30
N ILE A 87 -10.09 5.78 -16.25
CA ILE A 87 -9.89 7.03 -16.97
C ILE A 87 -10.44 6.84 -18.38
N ALA A 88 -11.39 7.66 -18.76
CA ALA A 88 -12.00 7.68 -20.08
C ALA A 88 -11.57 8.92 -20.85
N GLY A 89 -11.28 8.73 -22.13
CA GLY A 89 -10.94 9.80 -23.04
C GLY A 89 -11.12 9.36 -24.47
N GLY A 90 -10.76 10.18 -25.41
CA GLY A 90 -10.75 9.88 -26.83
C GLY A 90 -9.80 10.84 -27.55
N ARG A 91 -9.57 10.60 -28.84
CA ARG A 91 -8.63 11.41 -29.65
C ARG A 91 -8.96 12.91 -29.67
N ALA A 92 -10.21 13.28 -29.37
CA ALA A 92 -10.69 14.66 -29.40
C ALA A 92 -11.27 15.15 -28.06
N THR A 93 -11.17 14.35 -26.99
CA THR A 93 -11.73 14.70 -25.66
C THR A 93 -10.67 14.59 -24.58
N VAL A 94 -10.78 15.47 -23.59
CA VAL A 94 -9.90 15.45 -22.41
C VAL A 94 -10.13 14.14 -21.62
N SER A 95 -9.06 13.43 -21.34
CA SER A 95 -9.12 12.25 -20.48
C SER A 95 -9.47 12.64 -19.04
N GLN A 96 -10.50 12.03 -18.48
CA GLN A 96 -10.94 12.28 -17.11
C GLN A 96 -11.26 10.97 -16.39
N GLN A 97 -11.14 11.01 -15.07
CA GLN A 97 -11.57 9.88 -14.24
C GLN A 97 -13.07 9.80 -14.21
N VAL A 98 -13.63 8.68 -14.67
CA VAL A 98 -15.08 8.45 -14.73
C VAL A 98 -15.60 7.57 -13.60
N VAL A 99 -14.74 6.67 -13.10
CA VAL A 99 -15.08 5.79 -11.99
C VAL A 99 -13.84 5.48 -11.15
N ARG A 100 -14.01 5.23 -9.85
CA ARG A 100 -13.01 4.64 -8.97
C ARG A 100 -13.59 3.42 -8.28
N ILE A 101 -12.85 2.32 -8.32
CA ILE A 101 -13.22 1.07 -7.64
C ILE A 101 -12.20 0.85 -6.54
N ASP A 102 -12.67 0.84 -5.29
CA ASP A 102 -11.83 0.62 -4.11
C ASP A 102 -12.06 -0.79 -3.59
N ARG A 103 -10.96 -1.51 -3.35
CA ARG A 103 -10.91 -2.70 -2.52
C ARG A 103 -10.24 -2.32 -1.22
N GLU A 104 -10.97 -2.42 -0.13
CA GLU A 104 -10.50 -2.02 1.19
C GLU A 104 -10.60 -3.21 2.15
N CYS A 105 -9.74 -3.20 3.15
CA CYS A 105 -9.78 -4.09 4.29
C CYS A 105 -9.41 -3.27 5.52
N ASN A 106 -10.35 -3.13 6.45
CA ASN A 106 -10.19 -2.33 7.67
C ASN A 106 -10.17 -3.22 8.93
N GLU A 107 -10.19 -4.54 8.75
CA GLU A 107 -10.12 -5.47 9.85
C GLU A 107 -8.73 -5.50 10.45
N VAL A 108 -8.65 -5.58 11.77
CA VAL A 108 -7.38 -5.75 12.47
C VAL A 108 -6.76 -7.09 12.06
N ILE A 109 -5.45 -7.11 11.87
CA ILE A 109 -4.71 -8.33 11.54
C ILE A 109 -4.83 -9.36 12.67
N SER A 110 -4.72 -10.65 12.32
CA SER A 110 -4.73 -11.71 13.32
C SER A 110 -3.47 -11.68 14.20
N GLU A 111 -3.56 -12.26 15.39
CA GLU A 111 -2.41 -12.35 16.32
C GLU A 111 -1.20 -13.06 15.71
N VAL A 112 -1.41 -13.99 14.77
CA VAL A 112 -0.33 -14.68 14.06
C VAL A 112 0.49 -13.69 13.27
N TYR A 113 -0.18 -12.92 12.40
CA TYR A 113 0.48 -11.91 11.58
C TYR A 113 1.02 -10.72 12.40
N GLU A 114 0.33 -10.36 13.49
CA GLU A 114 0.85 -9.35 14.43
C GLU A 114 2.21 -9.78 14.98
N LYS A 115 2.35 -11.04 15.41
CA LYS A 115 3.62 -11.59 15.91
C LYS A 115 4.70 -11.67 14.82
N GLU A 116 4.34 -12.12 13.62
CA GLU A 116 5.30 -12.18 12.49
C GLU A 116 5.85 -10.79 12.14
N LEU A 117 4.98 -9.78 12.04
CA LEU A 117 5.39 -8.40 11.82
C LEU A 117 6.31 -7.89 12.95
N MET A 118 5.92 -8.11 14.22
CA MET A 118 6.70 -7.69 15.36
C MET A 118 8.09 -8.33 15.37
N ASN A 119 8.18 -9.63 15.10
CA ASN A 119 9.46 -10.35 15.02
C ASN A 119 10.35 -9.80 13.91
N TYR A 120 9.78 -9.55 12.74
CA TYR A 120 10.52 -8.98 11.62
C TYR A 120 11.01 -7.56 11.93
N ILE A 121 10.15 -6.71 12.50
CA ILE A 121 10.50 -5.35 12.93
C ILE A 121 11.66 -5.38 13.94
N GLN A 122 11.59 -6.24 14.95
CA GLN A 122 12.67 -6.38 15.95
C GLN A 122 13.99 -6.81 15.32
N MET A 123 13.94 -7.69 14.33
CA MET A 123 15.13 -8.18 13.63
C MET A 123 15.80 -7.10 12.79
N VAL A 124 15.02 -6.27 12.09
CA VAL A 124 15.59 -5.30 11.13
C VAL A 124 15.87 -3.94 11.75
N MET A 125 15.15 -3.53 12.79
CA MET A 125 15.19 -2.19 13.38
C MET A 125 16.60 -1.74 13.80
N PRO A 126 17.48 -2.59 14.40
CA PRO A 126 18.83 -2.18 14.82
C PRO A 126 19.74 -1.68 13.68
N GLN A 127 19.42 -2.00 12.44
CA GLN A 127 20.20 -1.59 11.26
C GLN A 127 19.54 -0.44 10.48
N MET A 128 18.40 0.08 10.96
CA MET A 128 17.68 1.17 10.30
C MET A 128 18.19 2.54 10.75
N GLN A 129 18.05 3.52 9.87
CA GLN A 129 18.39 4.93 10.12
C GLN A 129 17.17 5.82 10.25
N GLY A 130 16.00 5.27 10.02
CA GLY A 130 14.71 5.93 10.16
C GLY A 130 13.58 4.95 9.98
N VAL A 131 12.43 5.24 10.57
CA VAL A 131 11.20 4.47 10.41
C VAL A 131 10.02 5.37 10.07
N VAL A 132 9.18 4.93 9.15
CA VAL A 132 7.93 5.61 8.80
C VAL A 132 6.78 4.65 9.04
N MET A 133 5.83 5.04 9.88
CA MET A 133 4.56 4.36 10.06
C MET A 133 3.49 5.08 9.23
N SER A 134 2.89 4.37 8.28
CA SER A 134 1.84 4.90 7.41
C SER A 134 0.52 4.20 7.74
N ASP A 135 -0.34 4.85 8.54
CA ASP A 135 -1.59 4.29 9.02
C ASP A 135 -2.80 4.96 8.36
N TYR A 136 -3.41 4.23 7.44
CA TYR A 136 -4.64 4.63 6.74
C TYR A 136 -5.87 3.83 7.21
N GLY A 137 -5.81 3.20 8.38
CA GLY A 137 -6.93 2.47 8.97
C GLY A 137 -7.13 1.08 8.37
N SER A 138 -6.07 0.48 7.84
CA SER A 138 -6.11 -0.87 7.27
C SER A 138 -6.10 -1.99 8.32
N GLY A 139 -6.02 -1.64 9.62
CA GLY A 139 -5.90 -2.61 10.71
C GLY A 139 -4.54 -3.31 10.80
N THR A 140 -3.54 -2.87 10.04
CA THR A 140 -2.19 -3.45 10.08
C THR A 140 -1.37 -2.91 11.24
N ILE A 141 -1.44 -1.60 11.50
CA ILE A 141 -0.75 -0.98 12.64
C ILE A 141 -1.62 -1.10 13.88
N THR A 142 -1.40 -2.16 14.63
CA THR A 142 -2.05 -2.36 15.94
C THR A 142 -1.37 -1.52 17.01
N PRO A 143 -2.01 -1.28 18.17
CA PRO A 143 -1.36 -0.61 19.31
C PRO A 143 -0.04 -1.28 19.71
N LYS A 144 0.04 -2.61 19.70
CA LYS A 144 1.27 -3.33 20.06
C LYS A 144 2.39 -3.09 19.04
N ILE A 145 2.10 -3.11 17.74
CA ILE A 145 3.08 -2.83 16.68
C ILE A 145 3.58 -1.38 16.81
N ARG A 146 2.66 -0.43 16.98
CA ARG A 146 3.02 0.98 17.19
C ARG A 146 3.94 1.16 18.38
N ASP A 147 3.54 0.62 19.53
CA ASP A 147 4.28 0.78 20.80
C ASP A 147 5.67 0.09 20.71
N LEU A 148 5.76 -1.06 20.05
CA LEU A 148 7.03 -1.71 19.74
C LEU A 148 7.94 -0.81 18.89
N ILE A 149 7.45 -0.25 17.79
CA ILE A 149 8.24 0.62 16.91
C ILE A 149 8.74 1.84 17.67
N LEU A 150 7.87 2.48 18.47
CA LEU A 150 8.25 3.65 19.27
C LEU A 150 9.30 3.29 20.33
N SER A 151 9.18 2.14 20.99
CA SER A 151 10.15 1.64 21.95
C SER A 151 11.52 1.40 21.31
N LEU A 152 11.55 0.67 20.19
CA LEU A 152 12.78 0.38 19.44
C LEU A 152 13.40 1.66 18.85
N SER A 153 12.59 2.59 18.36
CA SER A 153 13.08 3.88 17.88
C SER A 153 13.82 4.65 18.95
N LYS A 154 13.29 4.62 20.18
CA LYS A 154 13.95 5.25 21.34
C LYS A 154 15.20 4.47 21.78
N GLU A 155 15.14 3.14 21.81
CA GLU A 155 16.26 2.29 22.20
C GLU A 155 17.49 2.46 21.30
N TYR A 156 17.25 2.52 19.97
CA TYR A 156 18.33 2.61 18.97
C TYR A 156 18.58 4.05 18.48
N ASP A 157 17.95 5.06 19.07
CA ASP A 157 18.05 6.48 18.67
C ASP A 157 17.71 6.69 17.17
N ILE A 158 16.63 6.04 16.72
CA ILE A 158 16.18 6.09 15.32
C ILE A 158 15.02 7.07 15.19
N PRO A 159 15.09 8.10 14.32
CA PRO A 159 13.96 8.99 14.05
C PRO A 159 12.75 8.22 13.51
N SER A 160 11.56 8.51 14.06
CA SER A 160 10.30 7.92 13.63
C SER A 160 9.33 8.98 13.13
N ILE A 161 8.65 8.70 12.02
CA ILE A 161 7.61 9.53 11.43
C ILE A 161 6.32 8.74 11.38
N ILE A 162 5.20 9.37 11.77
CA ILE A 162 3.87 8.77 11.67
C ILE A 162 3.05 9.61 10.69
N ASP A 163 2.63 8.97 9.58
CA ASP A 163 1.66 9.48 8.65
C ASP A 163 0.33 8.77 8.87
N SER A 164 -0.62 9.45 9.48
CA SER A 164 -1.92 8.86 9.85
C SER A 164 -3.07 9.78 9.48
N ARG A 165 -4.18 9.17 9.05
CA ARG A 165 -5.46 9.88 8.88
C ARG A 165 -6.18 10.14 10.19
N PHE A 166 -5.79 9.47 11.25
CA PHE A 166 -6.42 9.55 12.56
C PHE A 166 -5.63 10.49 13.45
N THR A 167 -6.35 11.24 14.31
CA THR A 167 -5.71 12.07 15.33
C THR A 167 -4.92 11.17 16.27
N ILE A 168 -3.62 11.31 16.31
CA ILE A 168 -2.77 10.64 17.27
C ILE A 168 -2.99 11.37 18.59
N SER A 169 -3.91 10.88 19.44
CA SER A 169 -4.01 11.36 20.79
C SER A 169 -2.79 10.86 21.56
N SER A 170 -1.91 11.78 21.94
CA SER A 170 -0.89 11.54 22.95
C SER A 170 -1.59 11.23 24.26
N SER A 171 -1.59 9.98 24.68
CA SER A 171 -1.90 9.58 26.06
C SER A 171 -0.65 9.65 26.89
#